data_5b75af7f503aa73a7ff8a79b7e307db2
#
_entry.id   5b75af7f503aa73a7ff8a79b7e307db2
#
_cell.length_a   1.000
_cell.length_b   1.000
_cell.length_c   1.000
_cell.angle_alpha   90.00
_cell.angle_beta   90.00
_cell.angle_gamma   90.00
#
_symmetry.space_group_name_H-M   'P 1'
#
loop_
_entity.id
_entity.type
_entity.pdbx_description
1 polymer ?
#
loop_
_entity_poly.entity_id
_entity_poly.type
_entity_poly.pdbx_seq_one_letter_code
_entity_poly.pdbx_strand_id
1 'polypeptide(L)'
;DHNSHSLDYRDREEDILQQLRDYRLGQSFIANKNWEVVDSKPILIKSNAWIGMNCIILKGVTIGEGAIVGAGSVVTKDVPDWTVVGGNPAKVIKVLPENLRKK
;
A
#
# COMPACT_ATOMS: atom_id res chain seq x y z
N ASP A 1 -0.30 -9.56 -8.08
CA ASP A 1 0.92 -10.20 -8.43
C ASP A 1 1.84 -9.24 -9.15
N HIS A 2 3.02 -9.22 -8.74
CA HIS A 2 3.98 -8.36 -9.38
C HIS A 2 4.42 -8.89 -10.75
N ASN A 3 3.93 -10.02 -11.17
CA ASN A 3 4.14 -10.45 -12.53
C ASN A 3 3.53 -9.52 -13.54
N SER A 4 2.66 -8.65 -13.09
CA SER A 4 2.14 -7.60 -13.96
C SER A 4 3.19 -6.55 -14.28
N HIS A 5 4.30 -6.56 -13.58
CA HIS A 5 5.34 -5.57 -13.77
C HIS A 5 6.35 -6.05 -14.81
N SER A 6 6.88 -5.09 -15.55
CA SER A 6 7.92 -5.36 -16.52
C SER A 6 9.18 -5.84 -15.82
N LEU A 7 9.98 -6.60 -16.54
CA LEU A 7 11.31 -6.96 -16.06
C LEU A 7 12.29 -5.80 -16.17
N ASP A 8 11.94 -4.77 -16.94
CA ASP A 8 12.76 -3.57 -17.03
C ASP A 8 12.47 -2.71 -15.80
N TYR A 9 13.51 -2.40 -15.04
CA TYR A 9 13.33 -1.65 -13.81
C TYR A 9 12.74 -0.25 -14.03
N ARG A 10 12.98 0.34 -15.19
CA ARG A 10 12.44 1.67 -15.48
C ARG A 10 10.93 1.62 -15.64
N ASP A 11 10.42 0.56 -16.26
CA ASP A 11 8.98 0.39 -16.38
C ASP A 11 8.35 0.18 -15.03
N ARG A 12 9.03 -0.56 -14.16
CA ARG A 12 8.53 -0.76 -12.80
C ARG A 12 8.52 0.52 -12.00
N GLU A 13 9.54 1.35 -12.18
CA GLU A 13 9.60 2.66 -11.53
C GLU A 13 8.42 3.52 -11.95
N GLU A 14 8.15 3.58 -13.22
CA GLU A 14 7.04 4.36 -13.74
C GLU A 14 5.71 3.87 -13.17
N ASP A 15 5.55 2.56 -13.09
CA ASP A 15 4.34 1.96 -12.52
C ASP A 15 4.13 2.40 -11.08
N ILE A 16 5.18 2.34 -10.29
CA ILE A 16 5.10 2.71 -8.88
C ILE A 16 4.78 4.20 -8.74
N LEU A 17 5.45 5.03 -9.51
CA LEU A 17 5.21 6.46 -9.46
C LEU A 17 3.80 6.81 -9.89
N GLN A 18 3.26 6.10 -10.87
CA GLN A 18 1.90 6.31 -11.32
C GLN A 18 0.90 5.97 -10.22
N GLN A 19 1.12 4.87 -9.52
CA GLN A 19 0.27 4.48 -8.41
C GLN A 19 0.30 5.51 -7.29
N LEU A 20 1.47 6.02 -6.97
CA LEU A 20 1.60 7.04 -5.94
C LEU A 20 0.87 8.32 -6.34
N ARG A 21 0.93 8.67 -7.60
CA ARG A 21 0.23 9.84 -8.13
C ARG A 21 -1.27 9.69 -7.97
N ASP A 22 -1.77 8.49 -8.23
CA ASP A 22 -3.19 8.21 -8.10
C ASP A 22 -3.68 8.40 -6.67
N TYR A 23 -2.88 8.01 -5.71
CA TYR A 23 -3.22 8.23 -4.31
C TYR A 23 -3.34 9.72 -3.99
N ARG A 24 -2.37 10.51 -4.45
CA ARG A 24 -2.35 11.94 -4.17
C ARG A 24 -3.56 12.65 -4.75
N LEU A 25 -4.03 12.18 -5.88
CA LEU A 25 -5.16 12.77 -6.55
C LEU A 25 -6.49 12.22 -6.08
N GLY A 26 -6.46 11.27 -5.15
CA GLY A 26 -7.67 10.64 -4.67
C GLY A 26 -8.32 9.72 -5.66
N GLN A 27 -7.57 9.28 -6.65
CA GLN A 27 -8.07 8.38 -7.69
C GLN A 27 -7.71 6.95 -7.37
N SER A 28 -8.53 6.03 -7.86
CA SER A 28 -8.15 4.64 -7.83
C SER A 28 -6.97 4.43 -8.76
N PHE A 29 -5.92 3.78 -8.28
CA PHE A 29 -4.77 3.55 -9.14
C PHE A 29 -5.11 2.61 -10.29
N ILE A 30 -6.18 1.88 -10.18
CA ILE A 30 -6.67 1.00 -11.24
C ILE A 30 -7.02 1.81 -12.48
N ALA A 31 -7.52 3.03 -12.30
CA ALA A 31 -7.95 3.86 -13.41
C ALA A 31 -6.82 4.12 -14.40
N ASN A 32 -5.60 4.25 -13.91
CA ASN A 32 -4.46 4.53 -14.78
C ASN A 32 -3.87 3.28 -15.41
N LYS A 33 -4.30 2.13 -14.98
CA LYS A 33 -3.88 0.87 -15.56
C LYS A 33 -4.77 0.43 -16.70
N ASN A 34 -5.81 1.19 -16.96
CA ASN A 34 -6.77 0.85 -17.99
C ASN A 34 -7.40 -0.52 -17.76
N TRP A 35 -7.58 -0.87 -16.50
CA TRP A 35 -8.23 -2.12 -16.14
C TRP A 35 -9.73 -1.98 -16.22
N GLU A 36 -10.36 -3.09 -16.51
CA GLU A 36 -11.80 -3.16 -16.36
C GLU A 36 -12.13 -3.18 -14.91
N VAL A 37 -12.81 -2.15 -14.43
CA VAL A 37 -13.07 -2.01 -13.02
C VAL A 37 -14.57 -2.16 -12.78
N VAL A 38 -14.95 -3.30 -12.28
CA VAL A 38 -16.33 -3.56 -11.91
C VAL A 38 -16.59 -3.07 -10.50
N ASP A 39 -15.61 -3.25 -9.64
CA ASP A 39 -15.72 -2.92 -8.23
C ASP A 39 -14.41 -2.30 -7.80
N SER A 40 -14.35 -1.00 -7.86
CA SER A 40 -13.14 -0.29 -7.52
C SER A 40 -13.38 0.51 -6.25
N LYS A 41 -12.54 0.27 -5.27
CA LYS A 41 -12.55 1.00 -4.02
C LYS A 41 -11.19 1.65 -3.84
N PRO A 42 -11.15 2.91 -3.41
CA PRO A 42 -9.86 3.57 -3.23
C PRO A 42 -9.07 2.94 -2.10
N ILE A 43 -7.77 3.07 -2.22
CA ILE A 43 -6.84 2.72 -1.15
C ILE A 43 -6.53 4.01 -0.43
N LEU A 44 -6.62 4.00 0.90
CA LEU A 44 -6.29 5.16 1.71
C LEU A 44 -5.01 4.89 2.48
N ILE A 45 -4.09 5.83 2.41
CA ILE A 45 -2.85 5.74 3.18
C ILE A 45 -2.77 7.00 4.02
N LYS A 46 -2.83 6.82 5.33
CA LYS A 46 -2.86 7.95 6.24
C LYS A 46 -1.46 8.48 6.50
N SER A 47 -1.40 9.61 7.19
CA SER A 47 -0.14 10.31 7.43
C SER A 47 0.87 9.44 8.14
N ASN A 48 2.14 9.64 7.79
CA ASN A 48 3.26 8.97 8.46
C ASN A 48 3.29 7.45 8.30
N ALA A 49 2.47 6.89 7.45
CA ALA A 49 2.56 5.47 7.15
C ALA A 49 3.81 5.23 6.30
N TRP A 50 4.45 4.10 6.55
CA TRP A 50 5.59 3.68 5.76
C TRP A 50 5.30 2.34 5.11
N ILE A 51 5.44 2.30 3.80
CA ILE A 51 5.18 1.09 3.03
C ILE A 51 6.49 0.66 2.39
N GLY A 52 6.93 -0.53 2.74
CA GLY A 52 8.18 -1.08 2.21
C GLY A 52 8.10 -1.37 0.72
N MET A 53 9.22 -1.80 0.15
CA MET A 53 9.32 -2.09 -1.27
C MET A 53 8.48 -3.29 -1.67
N ASN A 54 7.99 -3.25 -2.90
CA ASN A 54 7.30 -4.39 -3.52
C ASN A 54 6.10 -4.89 -2.74
N CYS A 55 5.39 -3.98 -2.09
CA CYS A 55 4.15 -4.34 -1.41
C CYS A 55 2.99 -4.32 -2.38
N ILE A 56 2.04 -5.18 -2.12
CA ILE A 56 0.77 -5.21 -2.84
C ILE A 56 -0.31 -4.86 -1.83
N ILE A 57 -1.09 -3.84 -2.15
CA ILE A 57 -2.18 -3.40 -1.28
C ILE A 57 -3.47 -3.55 -2.06
N LEU A 58 -4.40 -4.33 -1.53
CA LEU A 58 -5.64 -4.61 -2.24
C LEU A 58 -6.58 -3.40 -2.15
N LYS A 59 -7.47 -3.33 -3.13
CA LYS A 59 -8.46 -2.25 -3.19
C LYS A 59 -9.26 -2.16 -1.89
N GLY A 60 -9.63 -0.96 -1.54
CA GLY A 60 -10.46 -0.71 -0.36
C GLY A 60 -9.71 -0.76 0.96
N VAL A 61 -8.43 -1.07 0.96
CA VAL A 61 -7.65 -1.17 2.19
C VAL A 61 -7.28 0.22 2.67
N THR A 62 -7.35 0.43 3.98
CA THR A 62 -6.86 1.64 4.63
C THR A 62 -5.62 1.29 5.43
N ILE A 63 -4.55 2.02 5.16
CA ILE A 63 -3.31 1.92 5.95
C ILE A 63 -3.36 3.03 6.99
N GLY A 64 -3.37 2.66 8.25
CA GLY A 64 -3.55 3.60 9.35
C GLY A 64 -2.39 4.56 9.53
N GLU A 65 -2.63 5.59 10.34
CA GLU A 65 -1.61 6.59 10.63
C GLU A 65 -0.41 5.94 11.29
N GLY A 66 0.79 6.27 10.81
CA GLY A 66 2.02 5.75 11.39
C GLY A 66 2.21 4.25 11.24
N ALA A 67 1.36 3.59 10.48
CA ALA A 67 1.49 2.16 10.27
C ALA A 67 2.71 1.84 9.41
N ILE A 68 3.27 0.66 9.60
CA ILE A 68 4.43 0.21 8.85
C ILE A 68 4.08 -1.10 8.17
N VAL A 69 4.28 -1.14 6.87
CA VAL A 69 4.08 -2.35 6.07
C VAL A 69 5.44 -2.85 5.63
N GLY A 70 5.80 -4.04 6.07
CA GLY A 70 7.09 -4.62 5.73
C GLY A 70 7.22 -4.91 4.24
N ALA A 71 8.45 -4.89 3.75
CA ALA A 71 8.71 -5.11 2.33
C ALA A 71 8.16 -6.46 1.86
N GLY A 72 7.64 -6.48 0.65
CA GLY A 72 7.13 -7.71 0.05
C GLY A 72 5.80 -8.19 0.59
N SER A 73 5.11 -7.38 1.38
CA SER A 73 3.86 -7.79 2.00
C SER A 73 2.69 -7.69 1.02
N VAL A 74 1.70 -8.54 1.25
CA VAL A 74 0.43 -8.45 0.52
C VAL A 74 -0.64 -8.09 1.54
N VAL A 75 -1.10 -6.85 1.48
CA VAL A 75 -2.04 -6.30 2.46
C VAL A 75 -3.45 -6.52 1.97
N THR A 76 -4.18 -7.36 2.66
CA THR A 76 -5.53 -7.75 2.26
C THR A 76 -6.61 -7.15 3.15
N LYS A 77 -6.22 -6.58 4.28
CA LYS A 77 -7.14 -5.99 5.26
C LYS A 77 -6.59 -4.67 5.75
N ASP A 78 -7.46 -3.85 6.31
CA ASP A 78 -7.04 -2.57 6.88
C ASP A 78 -5.94 -2.77 7.91
N VAL A 79 -5.01 -1.84 7.93
CA VAL A 79 -3.93 -1.83 8.92
C VAL A 79 -4.24 -0.75 9.94
N PRO A 80 -4.37 -1.12 11.22
CA PRO A 80 -4.65 -0.13 12.25
C PRO A 80 -3.53 0.89 12.40
N ASP A 81 -3.84 2.03 13.00
CA ASP A 81 -2.83 3.04 13.28
C ASP A 81 -1.69 2.45 14.12
N TRP A 82 -0.49 2.93 13.86
CA TRP A 82 0.72 2.62 14.63
C TRP A 82 1.00 1.12 14.74
N THR A 83 0.64 0.39 13.72
CA THR A 83 0.77 -1.07 13.71
C THR A 83 1.75 -1.48 12.62
N VAL A 84 2.58 -2.45 12.92
CA VAL A 84 3.52 -3.04 11.97
C VAL A 84 2.92 -4.34 11.46
N VAL A 85 2.80 -4.44 10.16
CA VAL A 85 2.32 -5.67 9.52
C VAL A 85 3.33 -6.16 8.50
N GLY A 86 3.29 -7.44 8.20
CA GLY A 86 4.16 -8.01 7.18
C GLY A 86 3.72 -9.39 6.77
N GLY A 87 4.21 -9.81 5.65
CA GLY A 87 3.95 -11.16 5.13
C GLY A 87 2.89 -11.20 4.04
N ASN A 88 2.59 -12.40 3.61
CA ASN A 88 1.59 -12.67 2.56
C ASN A 88 0.69 -13.83 3.01
N PRO A 89 -0.56 -13.57 3.42
CA PRO A 89 -1.13 -12.23 3.64
C PRO A 89 -0.47 -11.54 4.82
N ALA A 90 -0.47 -10.22 4.79
CA ALA A 90 0.14 -9.43 5.85
C ALA A 90 -0.60 -9.65 7.17
N LYS A 91 0.16 -9.82 8.23
CA LYS A 91 -0.37 -10.01 9.57
C LYS A 91 0.32 -9.06 10.53
N VAL A 92 -0.34 -8.78 11.64
CA VAL A 92 0.22 -7.90 12.64
C VAL A 92 1.48 -8.53 13.23
N ILE A 93 2.58 -7.79 13.15
CA ILE A 93 3.84 -8.19 13.79
C ILE A 93 3.89 -7.60 15.19
N LYS A 94 3.57 -6.32 15.31
CA LYS A 94 3.53 -5.65 16.60
C LYS A 94 2.80 -4.32 16.47
N VAL A 95 2.44 -3.76 17.61
CA VAL A 95 1.89 -2.42 17.70
C VAL A 95 2.99 -1.54 18.29
N LEU A 96 3.22 -0.37 17.68
CA LEU A 96 4.26 0.52 18.15
C LEU A 96 3.93 1.06 19.53
N PRO A 97 4.90 1.08 20.45
CA PRO A 97 4.68 1.66 21.75
C PRO A 97 4.46 3.18 21.64
N GLU A 98 3.74 3.73 22.62
CA GLU A 98 3.36 5.13 22.59
C GLU A 98 4.53 6.09 22.40
N ASN A 99 5.67 5.77 22.98
CA ASN A 99 6.82 6.66 22.87
C ASN A 99 7.40 6.71 21.46
N LEU A 100 7.02 5.81 20.59
CA LEU A 100 7.46 5.81 19.20
C LEU A 100 6.42 6.39 18.26
N ARG A 101 5.28 6.81 18.78
CA ARG A 101 4.23 7.39 17.95
C ARG A 101 4.39 8.89 17.87
N LYS A 102 3.95 9.44 16.76
CA LYS A 102 3.91 10.88 16.62
C LYS A 102 2.91 11.48 17.62
N LYS A 103 3.28 12.55 18.23
CA LYS A 103 2.40 13.24 19.16
C LYS A 103 1.85 14.53 18.58
#